data_2d58bb08a5f7cc69ddcc4d9851f17f4d
#
_entry.id   2d58bb08a5f7cc69ddcc4d9851f17f4d
#
_cell.length_a   1.000
_cell.length_b   1.000
_cell.length_c   1.000
_cell.angle_alpha   90.00
_cell.angle_beta   90.00
_cell.angle_gamma   90.00
#
_symmetry.space_group_name_H-M   'P 1'
#
loop_
_entity.id
_entity.type
_entity.pdbx_description
1 polymer ?
#
loop_
_entity_poly.entity_id
_entity_poly.type
_entity_poly.pdbx_seq_one_letter_code
_entity_poly.pdbx_strand_id
1 'polypeptide(L)'
;MKKHSIIVLTLLAGCFTNSFAQKGEKTLTVEVSNEWNQNKTDEPIVIDLNNLKAGFNIKSATVWEGNKEIPSQLDDLNGDARADELAFLIDMPAKSNKSFRIILSSEKSEKNYPARTYAQMKAYGHNNKFANITGFSAAGTENVYSFVYHHGPAIESELVAYRIYFNEKQTVDPYSKVNKLSLIHI
;
A
#
# COMPACT_ATOMS: atom_id res chain seq x y z
N MET A 1 -7.62 -22.25 -15.37
CA MET A 1 -6.60 -21.53 -16.17
C MET A 1 -6.60 -20.08 -15.69
N LYS A 2 -5.58 -19.68 -14.94
CA LYS A 2 -5.42 -18.28 -14.48
C LYS A 2 -4.94 -17.46 -15.67
N LYS A 3 -5.79 -16.60 -16.22
CA LYS A 3 -5.35 -15.59 -17.19
C LYS A 3 -4.84 -14.39 -16.40
N HIS A 4 -3.55 -14.16 -16.46
CA HIS A 4 -2.90 -13.00 -15.87
C HIS A 4 -3.25 -11.75 -16.70
N SER A 5 -3.60 -10.65 -16.04
CA SER A 5 -3.67 -9.34 -16.70
C SER A 5 -2.26 -8.98 -17.20
N ILE A 6 -2.14 -8.72 -18.49
CA ILE A 6 -0.88 -8.25 -19.08
C ILE A 6 -0.82 -6.75 -18.88
N ILE A 7 0.14 -6.30 -18.04
CA ILE A 7 0.52 -4.89 -17.94
C ILE A 7 1.61 -4.67 -18.97
N VAL A 8 1.32 -3.88 -20.01
CA VAL A 8 2.35 -3.44 -20.96
C VAL A 8 2.92 -2.13 -20.47
N LEU A 9 4.16 -2.15 -20.01
CA LEU A 9 4.90 -0.97 -19.57
C LEU A 9 5.65 -0.38 -20.78
N THR A 10 5.16 0.72 -21.32
CA THR A 10 5.87 1.46 -22.36
C THR A 10 6.62 2.63 -21.72
N LEU A 11 7.95 2.57 -21.74
CA LEU A 11 8.83 3.58 -21.18
C LEU A 11 9.20 4.62 -22.25
N LEU A 12 8.64 5.83 -22.17
CA LEU A 12 9.12 6.97 -22.95
C LEU A 12 10.06 7.82 -22.07
N ALA A 13 11.35 7.78 -22.35
CA ALA A 13 12.36 8.61 -21.68
C ALA A 13 12.57 9.91 -22.45
N GLY A 14 12.12 11.04 -21.89
CA GLY A 14 12.47 12.36 -22.36
C GLY A 14 13.69 12.90 -21.59
N CYS A 15 14.80 13.17 -22.25
CA CYS A 15 15.98 13.80 -21.67
C CYS A 15 15.87 15.33 -21.75
N PHE A 16 15.92 16.01 -20.61
CA PHE A 16 16.28 17.43 -20.52
C PHE A 16 17.41 17.59 -19.49
N THR A 17 18.51 18.16 -19.94
CA THR A 17 19.70 18.48 -19.11
C THR A 17 19.63 19.95 -18.69
N ASN A 18 19.61 20.22 -17.37
CA ASN A 18 20.04 21.49 -16.79
C ASN A 18 20.65 21.24 -15.41
N SER A 19 21.89 21.68 -15.21
CA SER A 19 22.68 21.53 -13.98
C SER A 19 22.38 22.67 -13.00
N PHE A 20 21.55 22.40 -12.05
CA PHE A 20 21.50 22.95 -10.69
C PHE A 20 21.21 21.75 -9.81
N ALA A 21 21.45 21.79 -8.47
CA ALA A 21 21.19 20.65 -7.60
C ALA A 21 19.78 20.08 -7.92
N GLN A 22 19.76 19.15 -8.85
CA GLN A 22 18.55 18.77 -9.58
C GLN A 22 17.74 17.90 -8.64
N LYS A 23 16.60 18.40 -8.18
CA LYS A 23 15.56 17.58 -7.59
C LYS A 23 15.36 16.41 -8.53
N GLY A 24 15.66 15.21 -8.06
CA GLY A 24 15.45 14.00 -8.86
C GLY A 24 13.95 13.87 -9.11
N GLU A 25 13.56 13.97 -10.38
CA GLU A 25 12.18 13.75 -10.80
C GLU A 25 12.18 12.86 -12.03
N LYS A 26 11.24 11.92 -12.08
CA LYS A 26 11.06 11.03 -13.24
C LYS A 26 9.59 10.85 -13.50
N THR A 27 9.16 11.13 -14.72
CA THR A 27 7.79 10.88 -15.18
C THR A 27 7.72 9.58 -15.95
N LEU A 28 6.70 8.78 -15.64
CA LEU A 28 6.36 7.53 -16.30
C LEU A 28 4.93 7.60 -16.83
N THR A 29 4.66 6.88 -17.90
CA THR A 29 3.29 6.60 -18.36
C THR A 29 3.03 5.12 -18.23
N VAL A 30 1.90 4.76 -17.59
CA VAL A 30 1.47 3.37 -17.40
C VAL A 30 0.12 3.19 -18.08
N GLU A 31 0.04 2.20 -18.96
CA GLU A 31 -1.19 1.78 -19.61
C GLU A 31 -1.75 0.56 -18.88
N VAL A 32 -3.03 0.62 -18.51
CA VAL A 32 -3.75 -0.47 -17.84
C VAL A 32 -4.93 -0.89 -18.69
N SER A 33 -5.05 -2.20 -18.95
CA SER A 33 -6.11 -2.77 -19.75
C SER A 33 -7.02 -3.68 -18.92
N ASN A 34 -8.32 -3.51 -19.06
CA ASN A 34 -9.32 -4.44 -18.56
C ASN A 34 -9.89 -5.26 -19.75
N GLU A 35 -9.38 -6.47 -19.95
CA GLU A 35 -9.84 -7.37 -21.01
C GLU A 35 -11.11 -8.17 -20.65
N TRP A 36 -11.66 -7.96 -19.46
CA TRP A 36 -12.85 -8.68 -18.99
C TRP A 36 -14.13 -7.97 -19.43
N ASN A 37 -15.22 -8.73 -19.55
CA ASN A 37 -16.56 -8.21 -19.84
C ASN A 37 -17.26 -7.64 -18.59
N GLN A 38 -16.51 -7.33 -17.53
CA GLN A 38 -17.02 -6.84 -16.26
C GLN A 38 -16.27 -5.59 -15.83
N ASN A 39 -17.00 -4.64 -15.27
CA ASN A 39 -16.38 -3.50 -14.59
C ASN A 39 -15.62 -4.00 -13.36
N LYS A 40 -14.49 -3.38 -13.09
CA LYS A 40 -13.72 -3.59 -11.89
C LYS A 40 -13.71 -2.29 -11.08
N THR A 41 -14.00 -2.40 -9.82
CA THR A 41 -14.00 -1.28 -8.88
C THR A 41 -12.89 -1.51 -7.87
N ASP A 42 -12.15 -0.43 -7.53
CA ASP A 42 -11.03 -0.48 -6.60
C ASP A 42 -9.98 -1.55 -6.99
N GLU A 43 -9.72 -1.71 -8.29
CA GLU A 43 -8.69 -2.65 -8.75
C GLU A 43 -7.31 -2.15 -8.34
N PRO A 44 -6.52 -2.93 -7.59
CA PRO A 44 -5.20 -2.53 -7.16
C PRO A 44 -4.20 -2.60 -8.32
N ILE A 45 -3.47 -1.51 -8.51
CA ILE A 45 -2.31 -1.44 -9.39
C ILE A 45 -1.08 -1.30 -8.50
N VAL A 46 -0.13 -2.21 -8.68
CA VAL A 46 1.14 -2.21 -7.96
C VAL A 46 2.27 -2.15 -8.98
N ILE A 47 3.16 -1.21 -8.80
CA ILE A 47 4.33 -1.00 -9.67
C ILE A 47 5.58 -1.26 -8.84
N ASP A 48 6.36 -2.27 -9.23
CA ASP A 48 7.68 -2.55 -8.67
C ASP A 48 8.65 -1.43 -9.06
N LEU A 49 9.16 -0.72 -8.06
CA LEU A 49 10.11 0.37 -8.22
C LEU A 49 11.56 -0.08 -8.24
N ASN A 50 11.86 -1.28 -7.77
CA ASN A 50 13.23 -1.81 -7.68
C ASN A 50 13.86 -1.95 -9.07
N ASN A 51 13.04 -2.26 -10.08
CA ASN A 51 13.46 -2.38 -11.47
C ASN A 51 13.49 -1.03 -12.22
N LEU A 52 12.95 0.05 -11.61
CA LEU A 52 12.98 1.37 -12.21
C LEU A 52 14.30 2.08 -11.91
N LYS A 53 15.14 2.21 -12.92
CA LYS A 53 16.37 3.02 -12.82
C LYS A 53 16.00 4.50 -12.74
N ALA A 54 15.57 4.95 -11.54
CA ALA A 54 15.19 6.34 -11.33
C ALA A 54 16.40 7.29 -11.32
N GLY A 55 17.56 6.80 -10.86
CA GLY A 55 18.78 7.60 -10.69
C GLY A 55 18.83 8.36 -9.36
N PHE A 56 17.79 8.25 -8.55
CA PHE A 56 17.68 8.87 -7.23
C PHE A 56 16.82 8.00 -6.30
N ASN A 57 16.89 8.26 -4.99
CA ASN A 57 16.02 7.61 -4.01
C ASN A 57 14.61 8.24 -4.10
N ILE A 58 13.60 7.44 -4.42
CA ILE A 58 12.20 7.85 -4.54
C ILE A 58 11.64 8.07 -3.15
N LYS A 59 11.20 9.30 -2.86
CA LYS A 59 10.61 9.70 -1.57
C LYS A 59 9.15 10.10 -1.67
N SER A 60 8.67 10.39 -2.88
CA SER A 60 7.25 10.61 -3.15
C SER A 60 6.89 10.23 -4.57
N ALA A 61 5.61 9.95 -4.76
CA ALA A 61 5.02 9.70 -6.06
C ALA A 61 3.65 10.38 -6.14
N THR A 62 3.26 10.83 -7.35
CA THR A 62 1.91 11.26 -7.66
C THR A 62 1.42 10.54 -8.89
N VAL A 63 0.16 10.10 -8.86
CA VAL A 63 -0.49 9.37 -9.96
C VAL A 63 -1.63 10.21 -10.51
N TRP A 64 -1.71 10.34 -11.83
CA TRP A 64 -2.69 11.18 -12.52
C TRP A 64 -3.41 10.41 -13.61
N GLU A 65 -4.74 10.43 -13.58
CA GLU A 65 -5.61 10.05 -14.70
C GLU A 65 -6.11 11.35 -15.37
N GLY A 66 -5.52 11.70 -16.50
CA GLY A 66 -5.74 13.02 -17.11
C GLY A 66 -5.33 14.16 -16.16
N ASN A 67 -6.30 14.97 -15.73
CA ASN A 67 -6.10 16.06 -14.76
C ASN A 67 -6.52 15.70 -13.33
N LYS A 68 -6.98 14.47 -13.10
CA LYS A 68 -7.39 13.99 -11.78
C LYS A 68 -6.23 13.27 -11.11
N GLU A 69 -5.85 13.70 -9.92
CA GLU A 69 -4.91 12.99 -9.09
C GLU A 69 -5.58 11.78 -8.42
N ILE A 70 -4.91 10.64 -8.45
CA ILE A 70 -5.35 9.39 -7.84
C ILE A 70 -4.55 9.19 -6.55
N PRO A 71 -5.22 8.92 -5.41
CA PRO A 71 -4.53 8.55 -4.18
C PRO A 71 -3.60 7.37 -4.40
N SER A 72 -2.37 7.49 -3.93
CA SER A 72 -1.34 6.48 -4.10
C SER A 72 -0.46 6.39 -2.86
N GLN A 73 0.23 5.27 -2.71
CA GLN A 73 1.06 4.95 -1.56
C GLN A 73 2.38 4.37 -2.04
N LEU A 74 3.47 4.78 -1.40
CA LEU A 74 4.79 4.15 -1.53
C LEU A 74 4.98 3.20 -0.36
N ASP A 75 5.38 1.97 -0.64
CA ASP A 75 5.63 0.94 0.36
C ASP A 75 7.10 0.55 0.39
N ASP A 76 7.66 0.50 1.59
CA ASP A 76 8.96 -0.07 1.92
C ASP A 76 8.70 -1.44 2.56
N LEU A 77 8.85 -2.50 1.79
CA LEU A 77 8.49 -3.86 2.18
C LEU A 77 9.58 -4.53 3.02
N ASN A 78 10.81 -4.08 2.88
CA ASN A 78 11.97 -4.70 3.51
C ASN A 78 12.52 -3.90 4.71
N GLY A 79 12.03 -2.65 4.93
CA GLY A 79 12.41 -1.80 6.05
C GLY A 79 13.75 -1.07 5.86
N ASP A 80 14.23 -0.91 4.63
CA ASP A 80 15.51 -0.25 4.33
C ASP A 80 15.40 1.27 4.11
N ALA A 81 14.22 1.84 4.32
CA ALA A 81 13.85 3.24 4.11
C ALA A 81 13.89 3.68 2.63
N ARG A 82 13.71 2.73 1.71
CA ARG A 82 13.49 2.99 0.28
C ARG A 82 12.14 2.45 -0.13
N ALA A 83 11.52 3.10 -1.10
CA ALA A 83 10.27 2.60 -1.65
C ALA A 83 10.55 1.42 -2.60
N ASP A 84 9.96 0.26 -2.30
CA ASP A 84 10.00 -0.94 -3.13
C ASP A 84 8.88 -0.93 -4.16
N GLU A 85 7.70 -0.41 -3.80
CA GLU A 85 6.55 -0.38 -4.70
C GLU A 85 5.71 0.89 -4.56
N LEU A 86 4.98 1.18 -5.64
CA LEU A 86 3.94 2.20 -5.70
C LEU A 86 2.60 1.50 -5.91
N ALA A 87 1.67 1.70 -4.98
CA ALA A 87 0.32 1.14 -5.03
C ALA A 87 -0.75 2.22 -5.17
N PHE A 88 -1.78 1.97 -5.98
CA PHE A 88 -2.96 2.82 -6.10
C PHE A 88 -4.17 2.01 -6.58
N LEU A 89 -5.37 2.54 -6.36
CA LEU A 89 -6.63 1.89 -6.74
C LEU A 89 -7.29 2.63 -7.89
N ILE A 90 -7.87 1.88 -8.82
CA ILE A 90 -8.58 2.43 -9.98
C ILE A 90 -9.88 1.69 -10.25
N ASP A 91 -10.82 2.41 -10.87
CA ASP A 91 -11.99 1.80 -11.48
C ASP A 91 -11.75 1.59 -12.97
N MET A 92 -12.02 0.39 -13.45
CA MET A 92 -11.85 0.02 -14.85
C MET A 92 -13.17 -0.48 -15.45
N PRO A 93 -13.76 0.23 -16.41
CA PRO A 93 -14.89 -0.32 -17.15
C PRO A 93 -14.53 -1.60 -17.88
N ALA A 94 -15.54 -2.40 -18.22
CA ALA A 94 -15.35 -3.59 -19.03
C ALA A 94 -14.71 -3.23 -20.37
N LYS A 95 -13.76 -4.04 -20.84
CA LYS A 95 -13.13 -3.88 -22.18
C LYS A 95 -12.54 -2.48 -22.40
N SER A 96 -11.93 -1.90 -21.40
CA SER A 96 -11.37 -0.53 -21.47
C SER A 96 -9.87 -0.49 -21.22
N ASN A 97 -9.26 0.58 -21.72
CA ASN A 97 -7.87 0.94 -21.43
C ASN A 97 -7.84 2.31 -20.77
N LYS A 98 -6.92 2.49 -19.83
CA LYS A 98 -6.65 3.77 -19.17
C LYS A 98 -5.15 4.03 -19.12
N SER A 99 -4.80 5.31 -19.24
CA SER A 99 -3.43 5.78 -19.16
C SER A 99 -3.24 6.62 -17.90
N PHE A 100 -2.17 6.34 -17.17
CA PHE A 100 -1.82 7.03 -15.93
C PHE A 100 -0.44 7.65 -16.07
N ARG A 101 -0.35 8.94 -15.74
CA ARG A 101 0.93 9.65 -15.62
C ARG A 101 1.40 9.57 -14.17
N ILE A 102 2.60 9.08 -13.95
CA ILE A 102 3.21 8.93 -12.63
C ILE A 102 4.43 9.83 -12.56
N ILE A 103 4.53 10.64 -11.52
CA ILE A 103 5.67 11.50 -11.26
C ILE A 103 6.34 11.00 -9.98
N LEU A 104 7.55 10.50 -10.10
CA LEU A 104 8.40 10.07 -9.00
C LEU A 104 9.34 11.20 -8.62
N SER A 105 9.55 11.44 -7.32
CA SER A 105 10.40 12.53 -6.85
C SER A 105 11.35 12.10 -5.72
N SER A 106 12.53 12.71 -5.67
CA SER A 106 13.47 12.61 -4.55
C SER A 106 13.08 13.48 -3.35
N GLU A 107 12.09 14.35 -3.50
CA GLU A 107 11.57 15.20 -2.43
C GLU A 107 10.42 14.50 -1.71
N LYS A 108 10.33 14.67 -0.39
CA LYS A 108 9.16 14.20 0.36
C LYS A 108 7.93 15.03 -0.02
N SER A 109 6.79 14.37 -0.10
CA SER A 109 5.50 15.04 -0.19
C SER A 109 4.87 15.10 1.19
N GLU A 110 4.26 16.24 1.52
CA GLU A 110 3.42 16.38 2.72
C GLU A 110 1.96 16.00 2.44
N LYS A 111 1.65 15.58 1.21
CA LYS A 111 0.30 15.12 0.88
C LYS A 111 -0.04 13.87 1.66
N ASN A 112 -1.22 13.90 2.25
CA ASN A 112 -1.79 12.77 2.95
C ASN A 112 -3.18 12.48 2.37
N TYR A 113 -3.41 11.23 1.99
CA TYR A 113 -4.72 10.77 1.53
C TYR A 113 -5.46 10.10 2.69
N PRO A 114 -6.80 10.19 2.73
CA PRO A 114 -7.58 9.47 3.74
C PRO A 114 -7.27 7.97 3.69
N ALA A 115 -6.94 7.40 4.84
CA ALA A 115 -6.70 5.97 4.95
C ALA A 115 -8.00 5.20 4.67
N ARG A 116 -7.91 4.16 3.86
CA ARG A 116 -9.00 3.21 3.56
C ARG A 116 -8.81 1.87 4.27
N THR A 117 -7.62 1.64 4.76
CA THR A 117 -7.25 0.45 5.54
C THR A 117 -6.48 0.88 6.77
N TYR A 118 -6.56 0.06 7.81
CA TYR A 118 -5.82 0.27 9.03
C TYR A 118 -5.36 -1.07 9.60
N ALA A 119 -4.14 -1.12 10.08
CA ALA A 119 -3.59 -2.29 10.76
C ALA A 119 -2.97 -1.87 12.09
N GLN A 120 -3.18 -2.64 13.12
CA GLN A 120 -2.62 -2.37 14.44
C GLN A 120 -2.26 -3.66 15.16
N MET A 121 -1.10 -3.63 15.80
CA MET A 121 -0.72 -4.57 16.85
C MET A 121 -0.19 -3.78 18.03
N LYS A 122 -0.66 -4.08 19.23
CA LYS A 122 -0.21 -3.44 20.47
C LYS A 122 0.27 -4.50 21.44
N ALA A 123 1.36 -4.23 22.14
CA ALA A 123 1.83 -5.06 23.23
C ALA A 123 1.74 -4.31 24.56
N TYR A 124 1.68 -5.08 25.67
CA TYR A 124 1.83 -4.52 26.99
C TYR A 124 3.26 -4.00 27.18
N GLY A 125 3.37 -2.74 27.49
CA GLY A 125 4.62 -2.09 27.86
C GLY A 125 4.76 -1.98 29.38
N HIS A 126 5.81 -1.26 29.81
CA HIS A 126 5.97 -0.90 31.21
C HIS A 126 4.76 -0.08 31.70
N ASN A 127 4.36 -0.32 32.95
CA ASN A 127 3.23 0.35 33.62
C ASN A 127 1.84 0.05 33.04
N ASN A 128 1.62 -1.15 32.48
CA ASN A 128 0.35 -1.57 31.90
C ASN A 128 -0.18 -0.66 30.79
N LYS A 129 0.70 0.08 30.13
CA LYS A 129 0.34 0.87 28.95
C LYS A 129 0.61 0.07 27.70
N PHE A 130 -0.31 0.20 26.75
CA PHE A 130 -0.12 -0.40 25.44
C PHE A 130 0.76 0.46 24.55
N ALA A 131 1.70 -0.16 23.85
CA ALA A 131 2.50 0.46 22.80
C ALA A 131 2.24 -0.22 21.45
N ASN A 132 2.19 0.55 20.38
CA ASN A 132 2.15 0.01 19.03
C ASN A 132 3.48 -0.69 18.73
N ILE A 133 3.39 -1.89 18.17
CA ILE A 133 4.53 -2.67 17.71
C ILE A 133 4.27 -3.14 16.27
N THR A 134 5.33 -3.32 15.51
CA THR A 134 5.29 -3.83 14.13
C THR A 134 5.67 -5.32 14.07
N GLY A 135 6.30 -5.83 15.10
CA GLY A 135 6.69 -7.23 15.23
C GLY A 135 7.29 -7.51 16.61
N PHE A 136 7.42 -8.77 16.94
CA PHE A 136 8.15 -9.23 18.11
C PHE A 136 8.63 -10.67 17.88
N SER A 137 9.55 -11.12 18.71
CA SER A 137 10.00 -12.51 18.74
C SER A 137 9.77 -13.08 20.13
N ALA A 138 9.32 -14.31 20.18
CA ALA A 138 9.08 -15.04 21.43
C ALA A 138 9.59 -16.49 21.30
N ALA A 139 10.00 -17.09 22.41
CA ALA A 139 10.32 -18.51 22.42
C ALA A 139 9.03 -19.33 22.23
N GLY A 140 9.12 -20.51 21.60
CA GLY A 140 7.95 -21.34 21.32
C GLY A 140 7.19 -21.84 22.55
N THR A 141 7.77 -21.67 23.75
CA THR A 141 7.16 -22.01 25.04
C THR A 141 6.45 -20.84 25.72
N GLU A 142 6.58 -19.62 25.16
CA GLU A 142 5.98 -18.42 25.74
C GLU A 142 4.52 -18.26 25.32
N ASN A 143 3.69 -17.83 26.28
CA ASN A 143 2.29 -17.53 26.01
C ASN A 143 2.14 -16.13 25.42
N VAL A 144 2.30 -16.04 24.09
CA VAL A 144 2.16 -14.76 23.36
C VAL A 144 0.73 -14.22 23.31
N TYR A 145 -0.26 -15.07 23.55
CA TYR A 145 -1.68 -14.71 23.54
C TYR A 145 -2.02 -13.63 24.57
N SER A 146 -1.41 -13.68 25.74
CA SER A 146 -1.62 -12.68 26.79
C SER A 146 -0.72 -11.47 26.69
N PHE A 147 0.31 -11.52 25.85
CA PHE A 147 1.29 -10.45 25.69
C PHE A 147 0.80 -9.29 24.81
N VAL A 148 -0.05 -9.60 23.83
CA VAL A 148 -0.55 -8.60 22.87
C VAL A 148 -1.99 -8.21 23.17
N TYR A 149 -2.30 -6.95 22.98
CA TYR A 149 -3.66 -6.41 23.12
C TYR A 149 -4.58 -7.06 22.11
N HIS A 150 -5.79 -7.38 22.52
CA HIS A 150 -6.75 -8.16 21.72
C HIS A 150 -6.21 -9.53 21.26
N HIS A 151 -5.14 -10.01 21.91
CA HIS A 151 -4.54 -11.33 21.66
C HIS A 151 -3.89 -11.51 20.28
N GLY A 152 -3.63 -10.43 19.57
CA GLY A 152 -2.99 -10.43 18.27
C GLY A 152 -3.24 -9.17 17.44
N PRO A 153 -2.79 -9.13 16.19
CA PRO A 153 -3.01 -8.00 15.32
C PRO A 153 -4.46 -7.93 14.85
N ALA A 154 -4.89 -6.69 14.57
CA ALA A 154 -6.17 -6.41 13.93
C ALA A 154 -5.94 -5.60 12.67
N ILE A 155 -6.67 -5.93 11.61
CA ILE A 155 -6.60 -5.29 10.30
C ILE A 155 -8.03 -4.95 9.90
N GLU A 156 -8.25 -3.73 9.42
CA GLU A 156 -9.56 -3.35 8.90
C GLU A 156 -9.46 -2.58 7.58
N SER A 157 -10.48 -2.78 6.76
CA SER A 157 -10.78 -1.95 5.60
C SER A 157 -12.09 -1.21 5.82
N GLU A 158 -12.56 -0.47 4.83
CA GLU A 158 -13.89 0.15 4.88
C GLU A 158 -15.05 -0.87 5.00
N LEU A 159 -14.85 -2.12 4.57
CA LEU A 159 -15.89 -3.14 4.43
C LEU A 159 -15.83 -4.22 5.51
N VAL A 160 -14.64 -4.61 5.94
CA VAL A 160 -14.42 -5.76 6.81
C VAL A 160 -13.24 -5.51 7.74
N ALA A 161 -13.30 -6.12 8.92
CA ALA A 161 -12.14 -6.20 9.80
C ALA A 161 -11.81 -7.65 10.14
N TYR A 162 -10.54 -7.88 10.42
CA TYR A 162 -10.04 -9.17 10.87
C TYR A 162 -9.26 -8.99 12.15
N ARG A 163 -9.47 -9.92 13.08
CA ARG A 163 -8.63 -10.10 14.26
C ARG A 163 -7.94 -11.44 14.13
N ILE A 164 -6.62 -11.45 14.20
CA ILE A 164 -5.79 -12.66 14.12
C ILE A 164 -5.33 -12.97 15.55
N TYR A 165 -5.63 -14.16 16.04
CA TYR A 165 -5.30 -14.57 17.41
C TYR A 165 -3.99 -15.37 17.43
N PHE A 166 -3.11 -15.03 18.34
CA PHE A 166 -1.90 -15.79 18.64
C PHE A 166 -2.17 -16.93 19.64
N ASN A 167 -3.24 -17.67 19.42
CA ASN A 167 -3.56 -18.85 20.16
C ASN A 167 -3.02 -20.12 19.45
N GLU A 168 -3.15 -21.27 20.08
CA GLU A 168 -2.69 -22.56 19.54
C GLU A 168 -3.32 -22.90 18.18
N LYS A 169 -4.54 -22.42 17.91
CA LYS A 169 -5.28 -22.66 16.67
C LYS A 169 -5.04 -21.60 15.61
N GLN A 170 -4.37 -20.50 15.95
CA GLN A 170 -4.15 -19.36 15.05
C GLN A 170 -5.45 -18.92 14.36
N THR A 171 -6.50 -18.74 15.17
CA THR A 171 -7.83 -18.40 14.66
C THR A 171 -7.89 -16.98 14.13
N VAL A 172 -8.79 -16.76 13.18
CA VAL A 172 -9.09 -15.44 12.59
C VAL A 172 -10.58 -15.20 12.70
N ASP A 173 -10.95 -14.07 13.29
CA ASP A 173 -12.33 -13.61 13.35
C ASP A 173 -12.57 -12.53 12.29
N PRO A 174 -13.45 -12.76 11.31
CA PRO A 174 -13.92 -11.73 10.42
C PRO A 174 -15.07 -10.95 11.05
N TYR A 175 -15.06 -9.63 10.90
CA TYR A 175 -16.12 -8.74 11.37
C TYR A 175 -16.68 -7.96 10.18
N SER A 176 -17.96 -8.10 9.90
CA SER A 176 -18.68 -7.18 9.00
C SER A 176 -18.83 -5.83 9.66
N LYS A 177 -18.82 -4.76 8.87
CA LYS A 177 -18.81 -3.40 9.37
C LYS A 177 -20.07 -2.66 8.96
N VAL A 178 -20.68 -1.95 9.91
CA VAL A 178 -21.79 -1.00 9.66
C VAL A 178 -21.21 0.38 9.31
N ASN A 179 -20.10 0.75 9.96
CA ASN A 179 -19.43 2.01 9.72
C ASN A 179 -18.00 1.77 9.23
N LYS A 180 -17.54 2.64 8.34
CA LYS A 180 -16.13 2.61 7.85
C LYS A 180 -15.18 2.90 9.00
N LEU A 181 -14.05 2.17 9.05
CA LEU A 181 -12.95 2.38 10.01
C LEU A 181 -13.41 2.54 11.47
N SER A 182 -14.22 1.63 11.98
CA SER A 182 -14.91 1.77 13.26
C SER A 182 -14.56 0.72 14.32
N LEU A 183 -13.74 -0.29 14.02
CA LEU A 183 -13.46 -1.39 14.94
C LEU A 183 -12.09 -1.33 15.60
N ILE A 184 -11.12 -0.73 14.96
CA ILE A 184 -9.75 -0.61 15.47
C ILE A 184 -9.43 0.82 15.87
N HIS A 185 -10.10 1.77 15.27
CA HIS A 185 -9.90 3.21 15.42
C HIS A 185 -10.73 3.85 16.55
N ILE A 186 -11.34 3.06 17.40
CA ILE A 186 -12.15 3.56 18.53
C ILE A 186 -11.25 3.71 19.76
#